data_5407beca549bbab16304fe50e8364331
#
_entry.id   5407beca549bbab16304fe50e8364331
#
_cell.length_a   1.000
_cell.length_b   1.000
_cell.length_c   1.000
_cell.angle_alpha   90.00
_cell.angle_beta   90.00
_cell.angle_gamma   90.00
#
_symmetry.space_group_name_H-M   'P 1'
#
loop_
_entity.id
_entity.type
_entity.pdbx_description
1 polymer ?
#
loop_
_entity_poly.entity_id
_entity_poly.type
_entity_poly.pdbx_seq_one_letter_code
_entity_poly.pdbx_strand_id
1 'polypeptide(L)'
;LYRETSAGAIENVYIVKIFNKGATERSYNLSMEGHPGLTLELPDSRLTVGPSSKLQLPLNVQIDPAALDGETNMPITFEVIATDDDSISAKSESRFLAPKVR
;
A
#
# COMPACT_ATOMS: atom_id res chain seq x y z
N LEU A 1 8.73 -10.37 -3.21
CA LEU A 1 10.08 -10.14 -3.68
C LEU A 1 10.29 -8.66 -3.96
N TYR A 2 11.52 -8.27 -4.00
CA TYR A 2 11.89 -6.88 -4.15
C TYR A 2 12.64 -6.65 -5.47
N ARG A 3 12.71 -5.38 -5.86
CA ARG A 3 13.60 -4.95 -6.95
C ARG A 3 14.27 -3.63 -6.58
N GLU A 4 15.37 -3.32 -7.24
CA GLU A 4 16.05 -2.05 -7.08
C GLU A 4 15.61 -1.11 -8.20
N THR A 5 15.25 0.12 -7.85
CA THR A 5 14.85 1.12 -8.84
C THR A 5 16.06 1.79 -9.48
N SER A 6 15.84 2.53 -10.56
CA SER A 6 16.91 3.27 -11.22
C SER A 6 17.54 4.35 -10.31
N ALA A 7 16.79 4.80 -9.30
CA ALA A 7 17.30 5.76 -8.30
C ALA A 7 18.00 5.09 -7.12
N GLY A 8 18.12 3.75 -7.13
CA GLY A 8 18.78 3.00 -6.08
C GLY A 8 17.90 2.64 -4.90
N ALA A 9 16.59 2.90 -4.95
CA ALA A 9 15.66 2.51 -3.90
C ALA A 9 15.27 1.03 -4.02
N ILE A 10 14.92 0.41 -2.91
CA ILE A 10 14.38 -0.94 -2.90
C ILE A 10 12.86 -0.82 -2.99
N GLU A 11 12.25 -1.57 -3.88
CA GLU A 11 10.82 -1.50 -4.17
C GLU A 11 10.16 -2.87 -4.06
N ASN A 12 8.98 -2.88 -3.42
CA ASN A 12 8.06 -4.01 -3.45
C ASN A 12 6.76 -3.56 -4.12
N VAL A 13 6.15 -4.46 -4.89
CA VAL A 13 4.88 -4.21 -5.56
C VAL A 13 3.82 -5.07 -4.91
N TYR A 14 2.68 -4.46 -4.58
CA TYR A 14 1.53 -5.14 -3.97
C TYR A 14 0.31 -4.94 -4.86
N ILE A 15 -0.56 -5.93 -4.89
CA ILE A 15 -1.86 -5.82 -5.57
C ILE A 15 -2.91 -5.65 -4.50
N VAL A 16 -3.62 -4.53 -4.52
CA VAL A 16 -4.72 -4.24 -3.59
C VAL A 16 -6.04 -4.38 -4.33
N LYS A 17 -6.99 -5.07 -3.69
CA LYS A 17 -8.35 -5.25 -4.20
C LYS A 17 -9.32 -4.62 -3.21
N ILE A 18 -10.20 -3.75 -3.72
CA ILE A 18 -11.22 -3.09 -2.92
C ILE A 18 -12.58 -3.47 -3.49
N PHE A 19 -13.44 -4.03 -2.65
CA PHE A 19 -14.79 -4.43 -3.04
C PHE A 19 -15.80 -3.44 -2.49
N ASN A 20 -16.65 -2.91 -3.37
CA ASN A 20 -17.80 -2.13 -2.96
C ASN A 20 -19.05 -2.99 -3.19
N LYS A 21 -19.65 -3.49 -2.10
CA LYS A 21 -20.84 -4.32 -2.16
C LYS A 21 -22.13 -3.51 -2.08
N GLY A 22 -22.00 -2.19 -1.99
CA GLY A 22 -23.15 -1.28 -1.91
C GLY A 22 -23.81 -1.05 -3.25
N ALA A 23 -24.96 -0.41 -3.20
CA ALA A 23 -25.75 -0.07 -4.39
C ALA A 23 -25.32 1.24 -5.05
N THR A 24 -24.42 1.97 -4.43
CA THR A 24 -23.94 3.27 -4.94
C THR A 24 -22.42 3.28 -4.99
N GLU A 25 -21.88 4.13 -5.85
CA GLU A 25 -20.44 4.38 -5.93
C GLU A 25 -19.92 4.88 -4.58
N ARG A 26 -18.71 4.46 -4.23
CA ARG A 26 -18.07 4.87 -2.98
C ARG A 26 -16.60 5.14 -3.20
N SER A 27 -16.10 6.18 -2.55
CA SER A 27 -14.68 6.51 -2.57
C SER A 27 -14.01 6.13 -1.26
N TYR A 28 -12.74 5.78 -1.34
CA TYR A 28 -11.93 5.35 -0.20
C TYR A 28 -10.61 6.09 -0.19
N ASN A 29 -10.06 6.32 1.00
CA ASN A 29 -8.69 6.74 1.18
C ASN A 29 -7.85 5.52 1.56
N LEU A 30 -6.69 5.38 0.93
CA LEU A 30 -5.74 4.32 1.23
C LEU A 30 -4.56 4.91 1.97
N SER A 31 -4.18 4.26 3.06
CA SER A 31 -3.00 4.64 3.84
C SER A 31 -2.15 3.42 4.13
N MET A 32 -0.92 3.66 4.54
CA MET A 32 0.05 2.63 4.86
C MET A 32 0.74 2.97 6.18
N GLU A 33 0.91 1.94 7.02
CA GLU A 33 1.71 2.05 8.23
C GLU A 33 2.83 1.02 8.21
N GLY A 34 3.99 1.38 8.74
CA GLY A 34 5.15 0.51 8.79
C GLY A 34 6.38 1.30 9.17
N HIS A 35 7.53 0.83 8.71
CA HIS A 35 8.81 1.49 8.96
C HIS A 35 8.77 2.95 8.47
N PRO A 36 9.27 3.92 9.26
CA PRO A 36 9.16 5.35 8.88
C PRO A 36 9.89 5.71 7.59
N GLY A 37 10.85 4.90 7.14
CA GLY A 37 11.55 5.13 5.87
C GLY A 37 10.79 4.66 4.64
N LEU A 38 9.67 3.94 4.81
CA LEU A 38 8.89 3.44 3.69
C LEU A 38 8.06 4.56 3.05
N THR A 39 8.02 4.56 1.73
CA THR A 39 7.23 5.52 0.95
C THR A 39 6.27 4.78 0.05
N LEU A 40 5.00 5.18 0.09
CA LEU A 40 3.95 4.63 -0.76
C LEU A 40 3.73 5.55 -1.94
N GLU A 41 3.86 5.02 -3.16
CA GLU A 41 3.52 5.75 -4.36
C GLU A 41 2.12 5.40 -4.82
N LEU A 42 1.26 6.41 -4.90
CA LEU A 42 -0.10 6.30 -5.42
C LEU A 42 -0.29 7.39 -6.45
N PRO A 43 -0.88 7.08 -7.63
CA PRO A 43 -1.26 8.12 -8.57
C PRO A 43 -2.37 9.01 -8.00
N ASP A 44 -3.21 8.47 -7.13
CA ASP A 44 -4.26 9.19 -6.44
C ASP A 44 -4.55 8.47 -5.12
N SER A 45 -4.55 9.22 -4.01
CA SER A 45 -4.84 8.65 -2.70
C SER A 45 -6.32 8.36 -2.48
N ARG A 46 -7.18 8.93 -3.35
CA ARG A 46 -8.63 8.75 -3.29
C ARG A 46 -9.05 7.78 -4.39
N LEU A 47 -9.58 6.64 -4.00
CA LEU A 47 -9.94 5.56 -4.91
C LEU A 47 -11.47 5.44 -4.97
N THR A 48 -12.02 5.44 -6.18
CA THR A 48 -13.47 5.36 -6.39
C THR A 48 -13.83 4.01 -6.98
N VAL A 49 -14.79 3.32 -6.34
CA VAL A 49 -15.26 2.01 -6.76
C VAL A 49 -16.76 2.09 -7.05
N GLY A 50 -17.16 1.65 -8.22
CA GLY A 50 -18.58 1.63 -8.62
C GLY A 50 -19.41 0.68 -7.77
N PRO A 51 -20.75 0.76 -7.90
CA PRO A 51 -21.65 -0.11 -7.14
C PRO A 51 -21.45 -1.57 -7.53
N SER A 52 -21.49 -2.46 -6.54
CA SER A 52 -21.35 -3.91 -6.73
C SER A 52 -20.11 -4.27 -7.57
N SER A 53 -19.02 -3.51 -7.41
CA SER A 53 -17.82 -3.64 -8.23
C SER A 53 -16.58 -3.79 -7.35
N LYS A 54 -15.47 -4.12 -7.99
CA LYS A 54 -14.18 -4.16 -7.33
C LYS A 54 -13.18 -3.29 -8.10
N LEU A 55 -12.23 -2.73 -7.36
CA LEU A 55 -11.07 -2.04 -7.90
C LEU A 55 -9.83 -2.87 -7.55
N GLN A 56 -8.99 -3.14 -8.53
CA GLN A 56 -7.72 -3.81 -8.33
C GLN A 56 -6.62 -2.90 -8.86
N LEU A 57 -5.63 -2.62 -8.02
CA LEU A 57 -4.54 -1.76 -8.46
C LEU A 57 -3.21 -2.20 -7.84
N PRO A 58 -2.10 -2.00 -8.57
CA PRO A 58 -0.78 -2.22 -8.02
C PRO A 58 -0.36 -1.03 -7.17
N LEU A 59 0.34 -1.31 -6.07
CA LEU A 59 0.94 -0.29 -5.21
C LEU A 59 2.44 -0.50 -5.18
N ASN A 60 3.20 0.56 -5.35
CA ASN A 60 4.65 0.54 -5.24
C ASN A 60 5.05 1.12 -3.89
N VAL A 61 5.78 0.34 -3.10
CA VAL A 61 6.33 0.78 -1.82
C VAL A 61 7.83 0.72 -1.92
N GLN A 62 8.49 1.80 -1.52
CA GLN A 62 9.94 1.96 -1.67
C GLN A 62 10.59 2.36 -0.36
N ILE A 63 11.87 2.05 -0.24
CA ILE A 63 12.72 2.51 0.86
C ILE A 63 14.12 2.77 0.33
N ASP A 64 14.77 3.79 0.87
CA ASP A 64 16.19 4.01 0.62
C ASP A 64 16.99 2.93 1.37
N PRO A 65 17.93 2.23 0.71
CA PRO A 65 18.74 1.21 1.39
C PRO A 65 19.42 1.71 2.67
N ALA A 66 19.78 2.99 2.72
CA ALA A 66 20.41 3.59 3.90
C ALA A 66 19.45 3.62 5.10
N ALA A 67 18.15 3.56 4.89
CA ALA A 67 17.15 3.59 5.95
C ALA A 67 16.80 2.19 6.48
N LEU A 68 17.33 1.12 5.87
CA LEU A 68 16.99 -0.24 6.24
C LEU A 68 17.55 -0.69 7.61
N ASP A 69 18.70 -0.14 8.01
CA ASP A 69 19.37 -0.51 9.27
C ASP A 69 19.53 -2.03 9.44
N GLY A 70 19.81 -2.74 8.35
CA GLY A 70 19.96 -4.19 8.36
C GLY A 70 18.66 -4.99 8.33
N GLU A 71 17.52 -4.32 8.30
CA GLU A 71 16.21 -4.98 8.22
C GLU A 71 15.98 -5.57 6.83
N THR A 72 15.52 -6.81 6.78
CA THR A 72 15.25 -7.51 5.52
C THR A 72 13.78 -7.91 5.39
N ASN A 73 13.01 -7.81 6.47
CA ASN A 73 11.61 -8.20 6.51
C ASN A 73 10.91 -7.32 7.54
N MET A 74 10.09 -6.39 7.05
CA MET A 74 9.41 -5.41 7.91
C MET A 74 7.89 -5.56 7.78
N PRO A 75 7.15 -5.50 8.90
CA PRO A 75 5.70 -5.54 8.81
C PRO A 75 5.18 -4.25 8.16
N ILE A 76 4.14 -4.38 7.38
CA ILE A 76 3.48 -3.27 6.71
C ILE A 76 1.98 -3.50 6.75
N THR A 77 1.21 -2.44 7.00
CA THR A 77 -0.25 -2.51 7.06
C THR A 77 -0.84 -1.50 6.10
N PHE A 78 -1.73 -1.98 5.23
CA PHE A 78 -2.53 -1.11 4.36
C PHE A 78 -3.91 -0.97 4.96
N GLU A 79 -4.46 0.24 4.92
CA GLU A 79 -5.81 0.52 5.41
C GLU A 79 -6.58 1.32 4.37
N VAL A 80 -7.82 0.93 4.13
CA VAL A 80 -8.76 1.70 3.32
C VAL A 80 -9.92 2.15 4.20
N ILE A 81 -10.31 3.40 4.08
CA ILE A 81 -11.41 3.99 4.85
C ILE A 81 -12.31 4.74 3.87
N ALA A 82 -13.62 4.48 3.93
CA ALA A 82 -14.57 5.20 3.09
C ALA A 82 -14.56 6.69 3.45
N THR A 83 -14.61 7.55 2.43
CA THR A 83 -14.51 9.00 2.63
C THR A 83 -15.73 9.60 3.28
N ASP A 84 -16.90 8.95 3.13
CA ASP A 84 -18.18 9.41 3.65
C ASP A 84 -18.63 8.72 4.94
N ASP A 85 -17.92 7.65 5.35
CA ASP A 85 -18.27 6.86 6.52
C ASP A 85 -17.04 6.12 7.05
N ASP A 86 -16.40 6.67 8.09
CA ASP A 86 -15.18 6.09 8.63
C ASP A 86 -15.40 4.78 9.39
N SER A 87 -16.66 4.39 9.61
CA SER A 87 -16.96 3.06 10.16
C SER A 87 -16.76 1.97 9.11
N ILE A 88 -16.69 2.34 7.83
CA ILE A 88 -16.42 1.42 6.74
C ILE A 88 -14.93 1.46 6.42
N SER A 89 -14.21 0.47 6.94
CA SER A 89 -12.77 0.39 6.77
C SER A 89 -12.32 -1.07 6.72
N ALA A 90 -11.14 -1.27 6.16
CA ALA A 90 -10.52 -2.59 6.13
C ALA A 90 -9.00 -2.43 6.22
N LYS A 91 -8.35 -3.37 6.91
CA LYS A 91 -6.90 -3.42 7.02
C LYS A 91 -6.38 -4.72 6.44
N SER A 92 -5.21 -4.66 5.83
CA SER A 92 -4.50 -5.81 5.32
C SER A 92 -3.04 -5.74 5.74
N GLU A 93 -2.57 -6.80 6.38
CA GLU A 93 -1.17 -6.89 6.81
C GLU A 93 -0.35 -7.60 5.76
N SER A 94 0.88 -7.14 5.57
CA SER A 94 1.82 -7.74 4.64
C SER A 94 3.24 -7.54 5.14
N ARG A 95 4.23 -7.82 4.31
CA ARG A 95 5.63 -7.68 4.63
C ARG A 95 6.35 -6.94 3.51
N PHE A 96 7.27 -6.08 3.90
CA PHE A 96 8.20 -5.45 2.97
C PHE A 96 9.51 -6.24 3.02
N LEU A 97 9.95 -6.73 1.88
CA LEU A 97 11.15 -7.54 1.76
C LEU A 97 12.28 -6.74 1.14
N ALA A 98 13.46 -6.86 1.70
CA ALA A 98 14.63 -6.14 1.23
C ALA A 98 15.87 -7.05 1.26
N PRO A 99 16.89 -6.73 0.45
CA PRO A 99 18.14 -7.47 0.51
C PRO A 99 18.89 -7.16 1.80
N LYS A 100 19.76 -8.07 2.20
CA LYS A 100 20.68 -7.81 3.30
C LYS A 100 21.71 -6.80 2.83
N VAL A 101 21.75 -5.65 3.47
CA VAL A 101 22.69 -4.58 3.18
C VAL A 101 23.85 -4.66 4.18
N ARG A 102 25.07 -4.57 3.67
CA ARG A 102 26.28 -4.62 4.48
C ARG A 102 26.83 -3.22 4.73
#